data_94299acf764fbade0aa06689bb2a62aa
#
_entry.id   94299acf764fbade0aa06689bb2a62aa
#
_cell.length_a   1.000
_cell.length_b   1.000
_cell.length_c   1.000
_cell.angle_alpha   90.00
_cell.angle_beta   90.00
_cell.angle_gamma   90.00
#
_symmetry.space_group_name_H-M   'P 1'
#
loop_
_entity.id
_entity.type
_entity.pdbx_description
1 polymer ?
#
loop_
_entity_poly.entity_id
_entity_poly.type
_entity_poly.pdbx_seq_one_letter_code
_entity_poly.pdbx_strand_id
1 'polypeptide(L)'
;MNAIASYACNPEQTRGRRHAEAPPIGRSQFQRDRDRIIHCNAFRLLEYKTQVFVNHEGDLFRTRLTHSIEVAQIARTLARNLGLHEDLTEAISLAHDLGHTPFGHAGQDELNACMRELAPGAGGFEHNLQSLRVVDELEERYAEFNGLNLCFETREGILKHCSIKHARMLGDIGERFVARAQPSLEAQIANLADEIAYNNHDIDDGIRSGLISIDQLLGLEIFATHHAQVQSRYPDIEKRRLVAEIIRAMINTLVVDLTETTLANIRQYRPDSVDAVRMAPPLASFSESMRRQADALKSFLMDNLYRHSRVMRMSMKARNIVRELFVAFQNEPRLLTIEYRRTEPLEQARAIADYIAGMTDRYAIREHRQLFSMDAG
;
A
#
# COMPACT_ATOMS: atom_id res chain seq x y z
N MET A 1 -13.15 12.29 -23.76
CA MET A 1 -13.09 11.28 -22.69
C MET A 1 -13.70 10.02 -23.27
N ASN A 2 -13.01 8.90 -23.20
CA ASN A 2 -13.61 7.61 -23.54
C ASN A 2 -14.78 7.37 -22.58
N ALA A 3 -15.89 6.82 -23.09
CA ALA A 3 -17.02 6.48 -22.23
C ALA A 3 -16.59 5.44 -21.19
N ILE A 4 -16.90 5.71 -19.93
CA ILE A 4 -16.66 4.76 -18.82
C ILE A 4 -17.57 3.55 -19.03
N ALA A 5 -17.05 2.34 -18.81
CA ALA A 5 -17.80 1.10 -18.96
C ALA A 5 -18.93 0.99 -17.91
N SER A 6 -19.99 0.24 -18.23
CA SER A 6 -21.13 0.03 -17.30
C SER A 6 -20.75 -0.66 -15.99
N TYR A 7 -19.70 -1.46 -16.01
CA TYR A 7 -19.16 -2.16 -14.85
C TYR A 7 -18.17 -1.34 -14.01
N ALA A 8 -17.83 -0.12 -14.42
CA ALA A 8 -16.95 0.80 -13.71
C ALA A 8 -17.73 1.66 -12.70
N CYS A 9 -17.06 2.10 -11.65
CA CYS A 9 -17.64 3.01 -10.67
C CYS A 9 -17.95 4.37 -11.32
N ASN A 10 -19.17 4.87 -11.10
CA ASN A 10 -19.61 6.17 -11.60
C ASN A 10 -19.66 7.17 -10.42
N PRO A 11 -18.98 8.33 -10.49
CA PRO A 11 -19.00 9.32 -9.42
C PRO A 11 -20.39 9.93 -9.16
N GLU A 12 -21.31 9.86 -10.10
CA GLU A 12 -22.70 10.31 -9.95
C GLU A 12 -23.58 9.27 -9.24
N GLN A 13 -23.13 8.02 -9.17
CA GLN A 13 -23.81 6.89 -8.55
C GLN A 13 -23.04 6.36 -7.33
N THR A 14 -22.14 7.18 -6.76
CA THR A 14 -21.39 6.79 -5.56
C THR A 14 -22.31 6.47 -4.38
N ARG A 15 -21.96 5.48 -3.57
CA ARG A 15 -22.66 5.19 -2.30
C ARG A 15 -22.46 6.29 -1.25
N GLY A 16 -21.75 7.38 -1.60
CA GLY A 16 -21.65 8.59 -0.80
C GLY A 16 -20.49 8.61 0.18
N ARG A 17 -20.57 9.55 1.11
CA ARG A 17 -19.57 9.87 2.14
C ARG A 17 -20.16 9.66 3.52
N ARG A 18 -19.31 9.51 4.54
CA ARG A 18 -19.77 9.39 5.95
C ARG A 18 -20.46 10.66 6.45
N HIS A 19 -19.97 11.83 6.06
CA HIS A 19 -20.52 13.13 6.40
C HIS A 19 -21.07 13.79 5.14
N ALA A 20 -22.29 14.31 5.24
CA ALA A 20 -22.93 15.02 4.11
C ALA A 20 -22.17 16.32 3.80
N GLU A 21 -21.86 16.53 2.53
CA GLU A 21 -21.22 17.74 2.03
C GLU A 21 -21.83 18.15 0.69
N ALA A 22 -21.74 19.44 0.38
CA ALA A 22 -22.14 19.94 -0.94
C ALA A 22 -21.33 19.27 -2.06
N PRO A 23 -21.96 19.00 -3.21
CA PRO A 23 -21.26 18.47 -4.38
C PRO A 23 -20.05 19.34 -4.76
N PRO A 24 -18.94 18.73 -5.21
CA PRO A 24 -17.77 19.49 -5.63
C PRO A 24 -18.08 20.30 -6.90
N ILE A 25 -17.54 21.53 -6.98
CA ILE A 25 -17.68 22.39 -8.16
C ILE A 25 -16.46 22.15 -9.07
N GLY A 26 -16.71 21.92 -10.37
CA GLY A 26 -15.67 21.80 -11.40
C GLY A 26 -14.82 20.53 -11.36
N ARG A 27 -15.19 19.53 -10.54
CA ARG A 27 -14.50 18.23 -10.45
C ARG A 27 -15.47 17.12 -10.03
N SER A 28 -15.11 15.87 -10.29
CA SER A 28 -15.89 14.71 -9.84
C SER A 28 -15.70 14.43 -8.35
N GLN A 29 -16.57 13.56 -7.80
CA GLN A 29 -16.43 13.07 -6.42
C GLN A 29 -15.09 12.35 -6.20
N PHE A 30 -14.66 11.54 -7.15
CA PHE A 30 -13.41 10.79 -7.05
C PHE A 30 -12.16 11.67 -7.24
N GLN A 31 -12.25 12.73 -8.06
CA GLN A 31 -11.19 13.75 -8.11
C GLN A 31 -11.06 14.47 -6.76
N ARG A 32 -12.18 14.78 -6.12
CA ARG A 32 -12.15 15.36 -4.77
C ARG A 32 -11.47 14.44 -3.76
N ASP A 33 -11.68 13.13 -3.84
CA ASP A 33 -11.03 12.16 -2.97
C ASP A 33 -9.52 12.12 -3.20
N ARG A 34 -9.09 12.01 -4.46
CA ARG A 34 -7.68 12.06 -4.84
C ARG A 34 -7.00 13.34 -4.30
N ASP A 35 -7.60 14.49 -4.51
CA ASP A 35 -7.06 15.77 -4.05
C ASP A 35 -6.94 15.79 -2.51
N ARG A 36 -7.92 15.26 -1.77
CA ARG A 36 -7.89 15.15 -0.31
C ARG A 36 -6.75 14.27 0.18
N ILE A 37 -6.51 13.15 -0.50
CA ILE A 37 -5.41 12.23 -0.19
C ILE A 37 -4.07 12.92 -0.42
N ILE A 38 -3.84 13.52 -1.60
CA ILE A 38 -2.58 14.21 -1.94
C ILE A 38 -2.25 15.32 -0.93
N HIS A 39 -3.27 16.01 -0.42
CA HIS A 39 -3.07 17.11 0.51
C HIS A 39 -3.03 16.69 1.97
N CYS A 40 -3.28 15.44 2.35
CA CYS A 40 -3.25 14.99 3.74
C CYS A 40 -1.82 14.88 4.30
N ASN A 41 -1.71 14.89 5.63
CA ASN A 41 -0.41 14.81 6.29
C ASN A 41 0.20 13.42 6.14
N ALA A 42 -0.62 12.38 6.28
CA ALA A 42 -0.16 11.00 6.17
C ALA A 42 0.50 10.73 4.80
N PHE A 43 -0.04 11.29 3.70
CA PHE A 43 0.55 11.14 2.37
C PHE A 43 1.94 11.79 2.26
N ARG A 44 2.13 12.98 2.85
CA ARG A 44 3.45 13.64 2.89
C ARG A 44 4.47 12.85 3.70
N LEU A 45 4.04 12.22 4.80
CA LEU A 45 4.90 11.42 5.66
C LEU A 45 5.44 10.16 4.96
N LEU A 46 4.78 9.67 3.89
CA LEU A 46 5.26 8.54 3.09
C LEU A 46 6.64 8.80 2.46
N GLU A 47 7.04 10.06 2.25
CA GLU A 47 8.38 10.43 1.78
C GLU A 47 9.50 9.96 2.72
N TYR A 48 9.20 9.85 4.01
CA TYR A 48 10.18 9.52 5.06
C TYR A 48 9.90 8.17 5.71
N LYS A 49 9.08 7.32 5.07
CA LYS A 49 8.83 5.93 5.49
C LYS A 49 9.51 4.96 4.53
N THR A 50 10.22 4.01 5.09
CA THR A 50 10.91 2.94 4.35
C THR A 50 9.92 2.07 3.57
N GLN A 51 10.27 1.74 2.31
CA GLN A 51 9.62 0.67 1.54
C GLN A 51 10.25 -0.68 1.90
N VAL A 52 11.52 -0.90 1.62
CA VAL A 52 12.30 -2.12 1.94
C VAL A 52 13.60 -1.79 2.66
N PHE A 53 14.35 -0.82 2.15
CA PHE A 53 15.63 -0.39 2.71
C PHE A 53 15.44 0.86 3.56
N VAL A 54 15.91 0.82 4.80
CA VAL A 54 15.85 1.99 5.68
C VAL A 54 16.62 3.15 5.03
N ASN A 55 15.96 4.30 4.88
CA ASN A 55 16.44 5.48 4.14
C ASN A 55 17.82 6.05 4.56
N HIS A 56 18.46 5.50 5.60
CA HIS A 56 19.80 5.91 6.02
C HIS A 56 20.94 5.28 5.19
N GLU A 57 20.63 4.33 4.29
CA GLU A 57 21.61 3.62 3.49
C GLU A 57 21.88 4.25 2.10
N GLY A 58 21.11 5.29 1.70
CA GLY A 58 21.32 6.04 0.46
C GLY A 58 20.07 6.77 -0.05
N ASP A 59 20.28 7.94 -0.66
CA ASP A 59 19.22 8.83 -1.15
C ASP A 59 18.47 8.31 -2.39
N LEU A 60 18.92 7.20 -2.98
CA LEU A 60 18.37 6.66 -4.23
C LEU A 60 17.41 5.46 -4.03
N PHE A 61 17.21 5.00 -2.81
CA PHE A 61 16.23 3.95 -2.52
C PHE A 61 14.82 4.52 -2.50
N ARG A 62 13.85 3.72 -2.96
CA ARG A 62 12.45 4.13 -3.03
C ARG A 62 11.85 4.35 -1.66
N THR A 63 11.14 5.46 -1.51
CA THR A 63 10.26 5.74 -0.38
C THR A 63 8.85 5.24 -0.68
N ARG A 64 8.00 5.13 0.35
CA ARG A 64 6.59 4.79 0.15
C ARG A 64 5.85 5.82 -0.72
N LEU A 65 6.25 7.09 -0.67
CA LEU A 65 5.67 8.12 -1.53
C LEU A 65 5.94 7.83 -3.02
N THR A 66 7.20 7.60 -3.38
CA THR A 66 7.55 7.29 -4.78
C THR A 66 6.91 6.00 -5.25
N HIS A 67 6.87 4.97 -4.38
CA HIS A 67 6.15 3.72 -4.66
C HIS A 67 4.67 3.97 -4.94
N SER A 68 3.95 4.69 -4.07
CA SER A 68 2.52 4.98 -4.26
C SER A 68 2.23 5.74 -5.56
N ILE A 69 3.12 6.66 -5.97
CA ILE A 69 3.01 7.38 -7.24
C ILE A 69 3.19 6.42 -8.43
N GLU A 70 4.17 5.52 -8.38
CA GLU A 70 4.44 4.54 -9.43
C GLU A 70 3.28 3.51 -9.52
N VAL A 71 2.73 3.06 -8.38
CA VAL A 71 1.51 2.23 -8.34
C VAL A 71 0.35 2.95 -9.02
N ALA A 72 0.12 4.22 -8.69
CA ALA A 72 -0.95 5.02 -9.27
C ALA A 72 -0.78 5.20 -10.80
N GLN A 73 0.45 5.37 -11.28
CA GLN A 73 0.75 5.46 -12.71
C GLN A 73 0.42 4.16 -13.45
N ILE A 74 0.80 2.99 -12.91
CA ILE A 74 0.48 1.67 -13.49
C ILE A 74 -1.03 1.43 -13.45
N ALA A 75 -1.66 1.66 -12.30
CA ALA A 75 -3.09 1.45 -12.09
C ALA A 75 -3.95 2.32 -13.03
N ARG A 76 -3.58 3.58 -13.25
CA ARG A 76 -4.26 4.46 -14.22
C ARG A 76 -4.14 3.96 -15.66
N THR A 77 -2.98 3.39 -16.02
CA THR A 77 -2.79 2.79 -17.35
C THR A 77 -3.75 1.61 -17.53
N LEU A 78 -3.85 0.73 -16.53
CA LEU A 78 -4.80 -0.37 -16.52
C LEU A 78 -6.26 0.12 -16.56
N ALA A 79 -6.61 1.11 -15.74
CA ALA A 79 -7.96 1.69 -15.70
C ALA A 79 -8.37 2.23 -17.07
N ARG A 80 -7.50 2.97 -17.74
CA ARG A 80 -7.77 3.50 -19.09
C ARG A 80 -8.00 2.40 -20.12
N ASN A 81 -7.18 1.36 -20.11
CA ASN A 81 -7.28 0.22 -21.03
C ASN A 81 -8.54 -0.61 -20.81
N LEU A 82 -9.06 -0.63 -19.57
CA LEU A 82 -10.25 -1.39 -19.18
C LEU A 82 -11.53 -0.55 -19.15
N GLY A 83 -11.48 0.74 -19.49
CA GLY A 83 -12.64 1.64 -19.45
C GLY A 83 -13.14 1.95 -18.04
N LEU A 84 -12.26 1.90 -17.02
CA LEU A 84 -12.57 2.17 -15.62
C LEU A 84 -12.34 3.64 -15.24
N HIS A 85 -12.73 4.03 -14.03
CA HIS A 85 -12.59 5.41 -13.57
C HIS A 85 -11.15 5.68 -13.08
N GLU A 86 -10.36 6.42 -13.90
CA GLU A 86 -8.94 6.71 -13.61
C GLU A 86 -8.75 7.42 -12.26
N ASP A 87 -9.55 8.45 -11.94
CA ASP A 87 -9.36 9.20 -10.69
C ASP A 87 -9.66 8.37 -9.44
N LEU A 88 -10.64 7.44 -9.48
CA LEU A 88 -10.90 6.52 -8.38
C LEU A 88 -9.74 5.56 -8.20
N THR A 89 -9.27 4.98 -9.30
CA THR A 89 -8.13 4.05 -9.28
C THR A 89 -6.88 4.73 -8.74
N GLU A 90 -6.62 5.98 -9.16
CA GLU A 90 -5.52 6.81 -8.64
C GLU A 90 -5.68 7.08 -7.14
N ALA A 91 -6.86 7.49 -6.70
CA ALA A 91 -7.14 7.78 -5.29
C ALA A 91 -6.89 6.55 -4.40
N ILE A 92 -7.37 5.37 -4.81
CA ILE A 92 -7.13 4.11 -4.10
C ILE A 92 -5.63 3.82 -4.03
N SER A 93 -4.93 3.93 -5.16
CA SER A 93 -3.50 3.64 -5.26
C SER A 93 -2.64 4.58 -4.41
N LEU A 94 -2.98 5.88 -4.36
CA LEU A 94 -2.25 6.85 -3.53
C LEU A 94 -2.49 6.64 -2.03
N ALA A 95 -3.67 6.10 -1.65
CA ALA A 95 -4.05 5.97 -0.26
C ALA A 95 -3.72 4.60 0.36
N HIS A 96 -3.35 3.59 -0.43
CA HIS A 96 -3.24 2.21 0.05
C HIS A 96 -2.21 2.04 1.18
N ASP A 97 -1.16 2.84 1.19
CA ASP A 97 -0.03 2.75 2.12
C ASP A 97 -0.07 3.77 3.29
N LEU A 98 -1.12 4.59 3.43
CA LEU A 98 -1.19 5.66 4.43
C LEU A 98 -1.05 5.18 5.88
N GLY A 99 -1.48 3.96 6.16
CA GLY A 99 -1.46 3.35 7.50
C GLY A 99 -0.19 2.57 7.84
N HIS A 100 0.82 2.55 6.98
CA HIS A 100 2.07 1.85 7.29
C HIS A 100 2.83 2.50 8.45
N THR A 101 3.39 1.65 9.28
CA THR A 101 4.29 2.03 10.39
C THR A 101 5.64 2.51 9.88
N PRO A 102 6.44 3.21 10.70
CA PRO A 102 7.87 3.34 10.45
C PRO A 102 8.51 1.95 10.29
N PHE A 103 9.55 1.86 9.48
CA PHE A 103 10.30 0.64 9.17
C PHE A 103 9.50 -0.47 8.46
N GLY A 104 8.40 -0.13 7.81
CA GLY A 104 7.62 -1.04 6.98
C GLY A 104 7.07 -2.25 7.73
N HIS A 105 7.20 -3.45 7.14
CA HIS A 105 6.65 -4.68 7.73
C HIS A 105 7.28 -5.04 9.09
N ALA A 106 8.58 -4.76 9.29
CA ALA A 106 9.23 -5.04 10.58
C ALA A 106 8.59 -4.23 11.72
N GLY A 107 8.28 -2.96 11.47
CA GLY A 107 7.57 -2.12 12.44
C GLY A 107 6.14 -2.57 12.67
N GLN A 108 5.42 -2.94 11.60
CA GLN A 108 4.06 -3.45 11.69
C GLN A 108 3.97 -4.73 12.53
N ASP A 109 4.82 -5.72 12.21
CA ASP A 109 4.81 -7.01 12.90
C ASP A 109 5.04 -6.82 14.39
N GLU A 110 5.98 -5.96 14.75
CA GLU A 110 6.29 -5.67 16.14
C GLU A 110 5.19 -4.90 16.85
N LEU A 111 4.61 -3.89 16.20
CA LEU A 111 3.48 -3.15 16.77
C LEU A 111 2.27 -4.05 16.97
N ASN A 112 2.01 -4.97 16.04
CA ASN A 112 0.97 -5.98 16.19
C ASN A 112 1.27 -6.95 17.34
N ALA A 113 2.52 -7.37 17.51
CA ALA A 113 2.94 -8.20 18.64
C ALA A 113 2.76 -7.47 19.98
N CYS A 114 3.21 -6.22 20.10
CA CYS A 114 2.99 -5.40 21.29
C CYS A 114 1.50 -5.26 21.64
N MET A 115 0.67 -4.93 20.66
CA MET A 115 -0.78 -4.80 20.87
C MET A 115 -1.41 -6.10 21.38
N ARG A 116 -1.01 -7.25 20.83
CA ARG A 116 -1.54 -8.55 21.23
C ARG A 116 -1.04 -9.03 22.60
N GLU A 117 0.22 -8.77 22.90
CA GLU A 117 0.87 -9.21 24.15
C GLU A 117 0.51 -8.31 25.32
N LEU A 118 0.57 -6.98 25.13
CA LEU A 118 0.47 -6.00 26.21
C LEU A 118 -0.93 -5.40 26.37
N ALA A 119 -1.76 -5.49 25.33
CA ALA A 119 -3.14 -4.99 25.32
C ALA A 119 -4.08 -5.92 24.54
N PRO A 120 -4.25 -7.19 24.91
CA PRO A 120 -4.92 -8.20 24.09
C PRO A 120 -6.40 -7.85 23.78
N GLY A 121 -7.04 -7.05 24.62
CA GLY A 121 -8.41 -6.55 24.39
C GLY A 121 -8.51 -5.43 23.35
N ALA A 122 -7.44 -4.71 23.06
CA ALA A 122 -7.42 -3.63 22.08
C ALA A 122 -7.37 -4.11 20.62
N GLY A 123 -7.26 -5.43 20.40
CA GLY A 123 -7.06 -6.03 19.08
C GLY A 123 -5.60 -5.94 18.62
N GLY A 124 -5.32 -6.40 17.41
CA GLY A 124 -3.98 -6.28 16.82
C GLY A 124 -3.79 -4.98 16.04
N PHE A 125 -2.65 -4.87 15.37
CA PHE A 125 -2.35 -3.82 14.41
C PHE A 125 -2.23 -4.42 12.99
N GLU A 126 -2.80 -3.73 12.01
CA GLU A 126 -2.72 -4.11 10.60
C GLU A 126 -2.82 -2.83 9.74
N HIS A 127 -1.88 -2.64 8.80
CA HIS A 127 -1.74 -1.39 8.08
C HIS A 127 -2.95 -1.01 7.18
N ASN A 128 -3.68 -2.00 6.61
CA ASN A 128 -4.87 -1.69 5.81
C ASN A 128 -5.99 -1.11 6.67
N LEU A 129 -6.19 -1.67 7.89
CA LEU A 129 -7.12 -1.11 8.87
C LEU A 129 -6.66 0.26 9.34
N GLN A 130 -5.36 0.44 9.52
CA GLN A 130 -4.79 1.73 9.89
C GLN A 130 -4.92 2.75 8.76
N SER A 131 -4.76 2.36 7.48
CA SER A 131 -5.02 3.26 6.34
C SER A 131 -6.47 3.75 6.34
N LEU A 132 -7.42 2.86 6.62
CA LEU A 132 -8.83 3.26 6.76
C LEU A 132 -9.04 4.19 7.97
N ARG A 133 -8.41 3.92 9.12
CA ARG A 133 -8.47 4.82 10.29
C ARG A 133 -7.88 6.20 9.99
N VAL A 134 -6.77 6.27 9.28
CA VAL A 134 -6.16 7.55 8.86
C VAL A 134 -7.16 8.38 8.08
N VAL A 135 -7.80 7.80 7.06
CA VAL A 135 -8.73 8.55 6.19
C VAL A 135 -10.11 8.78 6.79
N ASP A 136 -10.52 7.99 7.79
CA ASP A 136 -11.84 8.09 8.41
C ASP A 136 -11.84 8.88 9.72
N GLU A 137 -10.69 8.90 10.48
CA GLU A 137 -10.67 9.37 11.87
C GLU A 137 -9.45 10.22 12.24
N LEU A 138 -8.23 9.92 11.75
CA LEU A 138 -7.00 10.47 12.31
C LEU A 138 -6.50 11.75 11.61
N GLU A 139 -6.88 11.99 10.36
CA GLU A 139 -6.55 13.24 9.70
C GLU A 139 -7.44 14.39 10.22
N GLU A 140 -6.81 15.44 10.72
CA GLU A 140 -7.48 16.63 11.27
C GLU A 140 -7.33 17.81 10.29
N ARG A 141 -8.21 17.87 9.29
CA ARG A 141 -8.15 18.92 8.23
C ARG A 141 -9.40 19.75 8.07
N TYR A 142 -10.54 19.23 8.51
CA TYR A 142 -11.85 19.86 8.29
C TYR A 142 -12.48 20.24 9.61
N ALA A 143 -13.14 21.41 9.64
CA ALA A 143 -13.73 21.92 10.87
C ALA A 143 -14.95 21.10 11.35
N GLU A 144 -15.63 20.43 10.44
CA GLU A 144 -16.91 19.78 10.73
C GLU A 144 -16.79 18.28 11.05
N PHE A 145 -15.64 17.66 10.70
CA PHE A 145 -15.43 16.22 10.90
C PHE A 145 -13.95 15.87 10.93
N ASN A 146 -13.65 14.75 11.57
CA ASN A 146 -12.35 14.09 11.52
C ASN A 146 -12.21 13.25 10.25
N GLY A 147 -10.98 12.96 9.85
CA GLY A 147 -10.69 12.21 8.64
C GLY A 147 -10.78 13.04 7.37
N LEU A 148 -10.78 12.36 6.24
CA LEU A 148 -10.82 12.95 4.90
C LEU A 148 -12.22 12.91 4.28
N ASN A 149 -13.17 12.21 4.89
CA ASN A 149 -14.54 12.02 4.39
C ASN A 149 -14.56 11.58 2.92
N LEU A 150 -13.87 10.47 2.61
CA LEU A 150 -13.79 9.91 1.26
C LEU A 150 -15.09 9.16 0.89
N CYS A 151 -15.33 9.01 -0.41
CA CYS A 151 -16.42 8.18 -0.93
C CYS A 151 -16.26 6.72 -0.52
N PHE A 152 -17.39 6.01 -0.44
CA PHE A 152 -17.43 4.58 -0.14
C PHE A 152 -16.46 3.78 -1.02
N GLU A 153 -16.45 4.02 -2.32
CA GLU A 153 -15.67 3.27 -3.30
C GLU A 153 -14.15 3.44 -3.06
N THR A 154 -13.72 4.63 -2.70
CA THR A 154 -12.32 4.90 -2.34
C THR A 154 -11.94 4.16 -1.05
N ARG A 155 -12.79 4.22 -0.02
CA ARG A 155 -12.59 3.54 1.26
C ARG A 155 -12.61 2.02 1.10
N GLU A 156 -13.53 1.50 0.28
CA GLU A 156 -13.60 0.08 -0.09
C GLU A 156 -12.29 -0.40 -0.72
N GLY A 157 -11.71 0.40 -1.62
CA GLY A 157 -10.47 0.08 -2.31
C GLY A 157 -9.24 0.13 -1.42
N ILE A 158 -9.19 1.03 -0.44
CA ILE A 158 -8.10 1.13 0.55
C ILE A 158 -8.02 -0.14 1.41
N LEU A 159 -9.15 -0.70 1.81
CA LEU A 159 -9.21 -1.88 2.67
C LEU A 159 -9.05 -3.17 1.84
N LYS A 160 -7.80 -3.58 1.56
CA LYS A 160 -7.49 -4.77 0.72
C LYS A 160 -7.93 -6.07 1.35
N HIS A 161 -7.60 -6.29 2.62
CA HIS A 161 -7.93 -7.50 3.38
C HIS A 161 -8.50 -7.13 4.74
N CYS A 162 -9.38 -8.00 5.25
CA CYS A 162 -9.94 -7.83 6.57
C CYS A 162 -10.39 -9.19 7.11
N SER A 163 -10.13 -9.46 8.39
CA SER A 163 -10.71 -10.62 9.05
C SER A 163 -12.23 -10.43 9.23
N ILE A 164 -13.01 -11.52 9.21
CA ILE A 164 -14.46 -11.45 9.43
C ILE A 164 -14.80 -10.78 10.77
N LYS A 165 -13.96 -10.97 11.78
CA LYS A 165 -14.14 -10.32 13.09
C LYS A 165 -14.08 -8.80 12.96
N HIS A 166 -13.07 -8.26 12.31
CA HIS A 166 -12.94 -6.82 12.11
C HIS A 166 -13.98 -6.29 11.11
N ALA A 167 -14.27 -7.05 10.04
CA ALA A 167 -15.27 -6.67 9.05
C ALA A 167 -16.64 -6.34 9.69
N ARG A 168 -17.09 -7.14 10.65
CA ARG A 168 -18.36 -6.90 11.38
C ARG A 168 -18.37 -5.59 12.17
N MET A 169 -17.22 -5.00 12.46
CA MET A 169 -17.08 -3.73 13.19
C MET A 169 -17.00 -2.52 12.27
N LEU A 170 -16.79 -2.73 10.96
CA LEU A 170 -16.54 -1.66 9.98
C LEU A 170 -17.78 -1.18 9.23
N GLY A 171 -18.98 -1.66 9.63
CA GLY A 171 -20.23 -1.27 8.97
C GLY A 171 -20.24 -1.63 7.48
N ASP A 172 -20.66 -0.70 6.64
CA ASP A 172 -20.85 -0.87 5.20
C ASP A 172 -19.59 -1.34 4.45
N ILE A 173 -18.41 -0.84 4.83
CA ILE A 173 -17.12 -1.25 4.24
C ILE A 173 -16.78 -2.71 4.54
N GLY A 174 -17.23 -3.20 5.70
CA GLY A 174 -16.99 -4.57 6.14
C GLY A 174 -17.89 -5.62 5.47
N GLU A 175 -19.05 -5.23 4.98
CA GLU A 175 -20.07 -6.14 4.46
C GLU A 175 -19.55 -7.09 3.39
N ARG A 176 -18.72 -6.60 2.45
CA ARG A 176 -18.18 -7.43 1.37
C ARG A 176 -17.35 -8.62 1.87
N PHE A 177 -16.60 -8.44 2.97
CA PHE A 177 -15.79 -9.53 3.54
C PHE A 177 -16.66 -10.60 4.21
N VAL A 178 -17.74 -10.18 4.86
CA VAL A 178 -18.73 -11.09 5.46
C VAL A 178 -19.47 -11.85 4.37
N ALA A 179 -19.86 -11.17 3.30
CA ALA A 179 -20.56 -11.74 2.15
C ALA A 179 -19.61 -12.50 1.17
N ARG A 180 -18.30 -12.43 1.38
CA ARG A 180 -17.27 -12.93 0.44
C ARG A 180 -17.39 -12.36 -0.98
N ALA A 181 -17.86 -11.13 -1.08
CA ALA A 181 -17.97 -10.40 -2.34
C ALA A 181 -16.64 -9.74 -2.72
N GLN A 182 -16.48 -9.46 -4.01
CA GLN A 182 -15.32 -8.75 -4.55
C GLN A 182 -15.47 -7.24 -4.31
N PRO A 183 -14.38 -6.46 -4.27
CA PRO A 183 -14.45 -5.02 -4.39
C PRO A 183 -14.72 -4.61 -5.84
N SER A 184 -14.89 -3.30 -6.07
CA SER A 184 -14.96 -2.75 -7.42
C SER A 184 -13.76 -3.17 -8.28
N LEU A 185 -13.90 -3.12 -9.60
CA LEU A 185 -12.80 -3.52 -10.50
C LEU A 185 -11.61 -2.54 -10.40
N GLU A 186 -11.86 -1.26 -10.13
CA GLU A 186 -10.84 -0.28 -9.83
C GLU A 186 -9.98 -0.69 -8.64
N ALA A 187 -10.58 -1.21 -7.58
CA ALA A 187 -9.85 -1.70 -6.41
C ALA A 187 -9.09 -3.00 -6.70
N GLN A 188 -9.66 -3.91 -7.51
CA GLN A 188 -8.98 -5.13 -7.91
C GLN A 188 -7.71 -4.82 -8.71
N ILE A 189 -7.77 -3.91 -9.70
CA ILE A 189 -6.59 -3.54 -10.50
C ILE A 189 -5.57 -2.74 -9.69
N ALA A 190 -5.99 -1.89 -8.74
CA ALA A 190 -5.07 -1.17 -7.87
C ALA A 190 -4.21 -2.13 -7.05
N ASN A 191 -4.79 -3.23 -6.55
CA ASN A 191 -4.04 -4.26 -5.83
C ASN A 191 -2.99 -4.98 -6.68
N LEU A 192 -3.32 -5.27 -7.95
CA LEU A 192 -2.38 -5.92 -8.86
C LEU A 192 -1.34 -4.95 -9.41
N ALA A 193 -1.67 -3.67 -9.56
CA ALA A 193 -0.71 -2.61 -9.88
C ALA A 193 0.33 -2.45 -8.77
N ASP A 194 -0.07 -2.53 -7.50
CA ASP A 194 0.82 -2.55 -6.33
C ASP A 194 1.78 -3.75 -6.40
N GLU A 195 1.26 -4.96 -6.70
CA GLU A 195 2.09 -6.16 -6.86
C GLU A 195 3.11 -6.01 -8.00
N ILE A 196 2.72 -5.46 -9.15
CA ILE A 196 3.62 -5.17 -10.28
C ILE A 196 4.71 -4.19 -9.86
N ALA A 197 4.33 -3.07 -9.26
CA ALA A 197 5.24 -2.04 -8.81
C ALA A 197 6.24 -2.58 -7.79
N TYR A 198 5.74 -3.18 -6.71
CA TYR A 198 6.53 -3.70 -5.61
C TYR A 198 7.59 -4.70 -6.08
N ASN A 199 7.21 -5.74 -6.83
CA ASN A 199 8.15 -6.76 -7.29
C ASN A 199 9.26 -6.18 -8.18
N ASN A 200 8.93 -5.26 -9.08
CA ASN A 200 9.90 -4.68 -10.00
C ASN A 200 10.80 -3.64 -9.32
N HIS A 201 10.27 -2.88 -8.38
CA HIS A 201 11.04 -1.92 -7.58
C HIS A 201 12.07 -2.63 -6.70
N ASP A 202 11.69 -3.75 -6.12
CA ASP A 202 12.56 -4.51 -5.24
C ASP A 202 13.71 -5.20 -5.98
N ILE A 203 13.51 -5.56 -7.26
CA ILE A 203 14.62 -5.97 -8.13
C ILE A 203 15.60 -4.81 -8.31
N ASP A 204 15.13 -3.62 -8.69
CA ASP A 204 15.99 -2.45 -8.94
C ASP A 204 16.79 -2.08 -7.68
N ASP A 205 16.10 -1.96 -6.55
CA ASP A 205 16.71 -1.62 -5.27
C ASP A 205 17.63 -2.74 -4.77
N GLY A 206 17.26 -4.00 -4.98
CA GLY A 206 18.09 -5.17 -4.66
C GLY A 206 19.40 -5.24 -5.44
N ILE A 207 19.36 -4.97 -6.75
CA ILE A 207 20.55 -4.88 -7.61
C ILE A 207 21.40 -3.66 -7.21
N ARG A 208 20.78 -2.52 -6.99
CA ARG A 208 21.43 -1.26 -6.61
C ARG A 208 22.14 -1.37 -5.27
N SER A 209 21.54 -2.06 -4.30
CA SER A 209 22.15 -2.32 -2.98
C SER A 209 23.26 -3.39 -3.00
N GLY A 210 23.39 -4.12 -4.11
CA GLY A 210 24.30 -5.23 -4.24
C GLY A 210 23.89 -6.51 -3.50
N LEU A 211 22.64 -6.58 -3.02
CA LEU A 211 22.09 -7.78 -2.35
C LEU A 211 21.62 -8.84 -3.34
N ILE A 212 21.28 -8.44 -4.55
CA ILE A 212 20.87 -9.31 -5.66
C ILE A 212 21.80 -9.07 -6.83
N SER A 213 22.20 -10.13 -7.53
CA SER A 213 22.96 -10.07 -8.77
C SER A 213 22.10 -10.38 -9.99
N ILE A 214 22.52 -9.90 -11.18
CA ILE A 214 21.89 -10.25 -12.45
C ILE A 214 21.92 -11.77 -12.67
N ASP A 215 23.03 -12.42 -12.35
CA ASP A 215 23.20 -13.87 -12.54
C ASP A 215 22.16 -14.68 -11.75
N GLN A 216 21.83 -14.25 -10.54
CA GLN A 216 20.76 -14.87 -9.75
C GLN A 216 19.37 -14.69 -10.40
N LEU A 217 19.11 -13.49 -10.97
CA LEU A 217 17.84 -13.16 -11.62
C LEU A 217 17.65 -13.88 -12.98
N LEU A 218 18.73 -14.29 -13.64
CA LEU A 218 18.65 -15.11 -14.88
C LEU A 218 17.99 -16.48 -14.66
N GLY A 219 17.85 -16.93 -13.41
CA GLY A 219 17.04 -18.10 -13.06
C GLY A 219 15.53 -17.88 -13.15
N LEU A 220 15.07 -16.64 -13.32
CA LEU A 220 13.66 -16.29 -13.45
C LEU A 220 13.28 -16.09 -14.91
N GLU A 221 12.28 -16.82 -15.40
CA GLU A 221 11.88 -16.82 -16.81
C GLU A 221 11.58 -15.39 -17.34
N ILE A 222 10.78 -14.61 -16.59
CA ILE A 222 10.43 -13.24 -16.98
C ILE A 222 11.66 -12.35 -17.11
N PHE A 223 12.60 -12.44 -16.17
CA PHE A 223 13.84 -11.64 -16.22
C PHE A 223 14.76 -12.12 -17.33
N ALA A 224 15.00 -13.42 -17.46
CA ALA A 224 15.87 -14.00 -18.48
C ALA A 224 15.40 -13.69 -19.91
N THR A 225 14.10 -13.76 -20.16
CA THR A 225 13.49 -13.43 -21.44
C THR A 225 13.79 -11.98 -21.84
N HIS A 226 13.53 -11.02 -20.93
CA HIS A 226 13.76 -9.61 -21.21
C HIS A 226 15.25 -9.26 -21.24
N HIS A 227 16.07 -9.92 -20.42
CA HIS A 227 17.53 -9.76 -20.49
C HIS A 227 18.05 -10.14 -21.88
N ALA A 228 17.66 -11.32 -22.40
CA ALA A 228 18.08 -11.75 -23.73
C ALA A 228 17.61 -10.81 -24.85
N GLN A 229 16.38 -10.30 -24.76
CA GLN A 229 15.84 -9.34 -25.74
C GLN A 229 16.61 -8.02 -25.73
N VAL A 230 16.87 -7.44 -24.55
CA VAL A 230 17.59 -6.18 -24.41
C VAL A 230 19.05 -6.35 -24.83
N GLN A 231 19.72 -7.44 -24.46
CA GLN A 231 21.11 -7.72 -24.81
C GLN A 231 21.26 -7.93 -26.32
N SER A 232 20.31 -8.61 -26.95
CA SER A 232 20.30 -8.77 -28.43
C SER A 232 20.13 -7.44 -29.16
N ARG A 233 19.32 -6.53 -28.62
CA ARG A 233 19.07 -5.21 -29.22
C ARG A 233 20.22 -4.22 -28.98
N TYR A 234 20.87 -4.34 -27.83
CA TYR A 234 21.94 -3.43 -27.38
C TYR A 234 23.11 -4.23 -26.78
N PRO A 235 23.99 -4.84 -27.62
CA PRO A 235 25.08 -5.72 -27.17
C PRO A 235 26.04 -5.08 -26.17
N ASP A 236 26.33 -3.79 -26.33
CA ASP A 236 27.32 -3.03 -25.54
C ASP A 236 26.66 -2.14 -24.47
N ILE A 237 25.43 -2.44 -24.07
CA ILE A 237 24.70 -1.61 -23.09
C ILE A 237 25.36 -1.66 -21.71
N GLU A 238 25.51 -0.51 -21.08
CA GLU A 238 25.99 -0.42 -19.69
C GLU A 238 25.03 -1.11 -18.72
N LYS A 239 25.58 -1.77 -17.70
CA LYS A 239 24.81 -2.53 -16.69
C LYS A 239 23.62 -1.77 -16.12
N ARG A 240 23.79 -0.48 -15.77
CA ARG A 240 22.71 0.33 -15.19
C ARG A 240 21.54 0.52 -16.16
N ARG A 241 21.85 0.79 -17.42
CA ARG A 241 20.85 0.94 -18.48
C ARG A 241 20.20 -0.39 -18.82
N LEU A 242 20.97 -1.48 -18.84
CA LEU A 242 20.46 -2.83 -19.05
C LEU A 242 19.37 -3.17 -18.04
N VAL A 243 19.62 -2.97 -16.75
CA VAL A 243 18.65 -3.23 -15.68
C VAL A 243 17.39 -2.38 -15.86
N ALA A 244 17.54 -1.08 -16.13
CA ALA A 244 16.40 -0.18 -16.34
C ALA A 244 15.52 -0.60 -17.54
N GLU A 245 16.14 -1.02 -18.66
CA GLU A 245 15.43 -1.52 -19.85
C GLU A 245 14.69 -2.83 -19.55
N ILE A 246 15.32 -3.76 -18.83
CA ILE A 246 14.69 -5.03 -18.43
C ILE A 246 13.47 -4.77 -17.55
N ILE A 247 13.62 -3.97 -16.50
CA ILE A 247 12.51 -3.67 -15.55
C ILE A 247 11.35 -2.99 -16.28
N ARG A 248 11.64 -2.01 -17.14
CA ARG A 248 10.62 -1.35 -17.96
C ARG A 248 9.87 -2.36 -18.85
N ALA A 249 10.59 -3.28 -19.49
CA ALA A 249 10.00 -4.31 -20.34
C ALA A 249 9.17 -5.32 -19.53
N MET A 250 9.65 -5.73 -18.35
CA MET A 250 8.89 -6.60 -17.43
C MET A 250 7.58 -5.96 -16.98
N ILE A 251 7.62 -4.70 -16.52
CA ILE A 251 6.40 -3.96 -16.13
C ILE A 251 5.42 -3.91 -17.30
N ASN A 252 5.89 -3.59 -18.50
CA ASN A 252 5.02 -3.54 -19.68
C ASN A 252 4.38 -4.89 -19.98
N THR A 253 5.14 -5.97 -19.91
CA THR A 253 4.62 -7.34 -20.15
C THR A 253 3.57 -7.71 -19.11
N LEU A 254 3.79 -7.41 -17.83
CA LEU A 254 2.84 -7.65 -16.75
C LEU A 254 1.54 -6.83 -16.94
N VAL A 255 1.66 -5.56 -17.32
CA VAL A 255 0.50 -4.68 -17.58
C VAL A 255 -0.31 -5.16 -18.78
N VAL A 256 0.34 -5.60 -19.86
CA VAL A 256 -0.34 -6.12 -21.05
C VAL A 256 -1.07 -7.42 -20.72
N ASP A 257 -0.40 -8.38 -20.09
CA ASP A 257 -1.00 -9.67 -19.72
C ASP A 257 -2.21 -9.49 -18.78
N LEU A 258 -2.05 -8.63 -17.75
CA LEU A 258 -3.15 -8.31 -16.83
C LEU A 258 -4.34 -7.66 -17.55
N THR A 259 -4.07 -6.75 -18.49
CA THR A 259 -5.12 -6.09 -19.27
C THR A 259 -5.87 -7.12 -20.14
N GLU A 260 -5.14 -7.92 -20.91
CA GLU A 260 -5.74 -8.89 -21.85
C GLU A 260 -6.54 -9.95 -21.11
N THR A 261 -5.99 -10.49 -20.02
CA THR A 261 -6.67 -11.51 -19.20
C THR A 261 -7.90 -10.95 -18.53
N THR A 262 -7.83 -9.75 -17.97
CA THR A 262 -8.98 -9.06 -17.36
C THR A 262 -10.07 -8.80 -18.39
N LEU A 263 -9.73 -8.34 -19.61
CA LEU A 263 -10.69 -8.19 -20.70
C LEU A 263 -11.34 -9.51 -21.11
N ALA A 264 -10.59 -10.61 -21.12
CA ALA A 264 -11.14 -11.94 -21.39
C ALA A 264 -12.15 -12.36 -20.32
N ASN A 265 -11.82 -12.11 -19.03
CA ASN A 265 -12.73 -12.40 -17.92
C ASN A 265 -14.01 -11.52 -17.99
N ILE A 266 -13.89 -10.23 -18.30
CA ILE A 266 -15.04 -9.34 -18.50
C ILE A 266 -15.93 -9.85 -19.62
N ARG A 267 -15.36 -10.30 -20.74
CA ARG A 267 -16.16 -10.89 -21.86
C ARG A 267 -16.83 -12.19 -21.47
N GLN A 268 -16.19 -12.99 -20.64
CA GLN A 268 -16.74 -14.27 -20.17
C GLN A 268 -17.89 -14.08 -19.18
N TYR A 269 -17.70 -13.22 -18.16
CA TYR A 269 -18.68 -13.03 -17.07
C TYR A 269 -19.72 -11.95 -17.38
N ARG A 270 -19.45 -11.06 -18.35
CA ARG A 270 -20.34 -9.99 -18.86
C ARG A 270 -21.00 -9.17 -17.73
N PRO A 271 -20.23 -8.61 -16.77
CA PRO A 271 -20.82 -7.75 -15.77
C PRO A 271 -21.42 -6.51 -16.44
N ASP A 272 -22.66 -6.19 -16.11
CA ASP A 272 -23.39 -5.01 -16.62
C ASP A 272 -23.39 -3.84 -15.64
N SER A 273 -22.89 -4.06 -14.43
CA SER A 273 -22.88 -3.11 -13.33
C SER A 273 -21.73 -3.38 -12.34
N VAL A 274 -21.44 -2.41 -11.47
CA VAL A 274 -20.48 -2.57 -10.36
C VAL A 274 -20.92 -3.68 -9.41
N ASP A 275 -22.21 -3.83 -9.16
CA ASP A 275 -22.72 -4.90 -8.29
C ASP A 275 -22.56 -6.27 -8.93
N ALA A 276 -22.70 -6.40 -10.25
CA ALA A 276 -22.38 -7.62 -10.97
C ALA A 276 -20.88 -7.97 -10.85
N VAL A 277 -19.98 -6.97 -10.88
CA VAL A 277 -18.54 -7.18 -10.60
C VAL A 277 -18.33 -7.72 -9.19
N ARG A 278 -19.00 -7.17 -8.18
CA ARG A 278 -18.88 -7.60 -6.78
C ARG A 278 -19.31 -9.05 -6.57
N MET A 279 -20.28 -9.53 -7.33
CA MET A 279 -20.82 -10.89 -7.24
C MET A 279 -20.10 -11.91 -8.12
N ALA A 280 -19.27 -11.44 -9.06
CA ALA A 280 -18.46 -12.30 -9.93
C ALA A 280 -17.23 -12.85 -9.17
N PRO A 281 -16.57 -13.92 -9.69
CA PRO A 281 -15.20 -14.24 -9.29
C PRO A 281 -14.26 -13.04 -9.55
N PRO A 282 -13.03 -13.03 -8.97
CA PRO A 282 -12.07 -11.97 -9.27
C PRO A 282 -11.87 -11.83 -10.78
N LEU A 283 -12.24 -10.64 -11.32
CA LEU A 283 -12.14 -10.38 -12.76
C LEU A 283 -10.74 -9.92 -13.15
N ALA A 284 -10.09 -9.10 -12.32
CA ALA A 284 -8.71 -8.72 -12.53
C ALA A 284 -7.78 -9.86 -12.14
N SER A 285 -7.04 -10.39 -13.11
CA SER A 285 -6.07 -11.46 -12.88
C SER A 285 -5.02 -11.51 -13.99
N PHE A 286 -3.84 -12.00 -13.66
CA PHE A 286 -2.86 -12.44 -14.65
C PHE A 286 -3.32 -13.74 -15.31
N SER A 287 -2.79 -14.01 -16.51
CA SER A 287 -2.85 -15.35 -17.10
C SER A 287 -2.18 -16.36 -16.17
N GLU A 288 -2.55 -17.62 -16.29
CA GLU A 288 -1.96 -18.69 -15.46
C GLU A 288 -0.43 -18.78 -15.61
N SER A 289 0.09 -18.57 -16.82
CA SER A 289 1.52 -18.54 -17.07
C SER A 289 2.20 -17.35 -16.37
N MET A 290 1.63 -16.16 -16.53
CA MET A 290 2.19 -14.94 -15.91
C MET A 290 2.07 -14.98 -14.39
N ARG A 291 0.99 -15.54 -13.82
CA ARG A 291 0.85 -15.74 -12.37
C ARG A 291 1.98 -16.61 -11.83
N ARG A 292 2.31 -17.74 -12.49
CA ARG A 292 3.45 -18.57 -12.07
C ARG A 292 4.77 -17.82 -12.09
N GLN A 293 5.01 -16.98 -13.10
CA GLN A 293 6.23 -16.18 -13.19
C GLN A 293 6.29 -15.08 -12.11
N ALA A 294 5.17 -14.41 -11.83
CA ALA A 294 5.07 -13.41 -10.76
C ALA A 294 5.29 -14.04 -9.38
N ASP A 295 4.73 -15.22 -9.13
CA ASP A 295 4.90 -15.95 -7.87
C ASP A 295 6.34 -16.46 -7.70
N ALA A 296 6.99 -16.91 -8.78
CA ALA A 296 8.41 -17.28 -8.76
C ALA A 296 9.30 -16.07 -8.43
N LEU A 297 9.01 -14.91 -9.01
CA LEU A 297 9.71 -13.67 -8.70
C LEU A 297 9.53 -13.26 -7.23
N LYS A 298 8.32 -13.31 -6.72
CA LYS A 298 8.01 -13.01 -5.32
C LYS A 298 8.75 -13.96 -4.35
N SER A 299 8.78 -15.26 -4.66
CA SER A 299 9.53 -16.24 -3.87
C SER A 299 11.02 -15.96 -3.89
N PHE A 300 11.58 -15.63 -5.06
CA PHE A 300 12.98 -15.25 -5.19
C PHE A 300 13.33 -14.02 -4.33
N LEU A 301 12.51 -12.97 -4.35
CA LEU A 301 12.72 -11.78 -3.53
C LEU A 301 12.63 -12.10 -2.04
N MET A 302 11.71 -12.97 -1.64
CA MET A 302 11.60 -13.43 -0.26
C MET A 302 12.90 -14.07 0.23
N ASP A 303 13.48 -14.96 -0.56
CA ASP A 303 14.64 -15.73 -0.13
C ASP A 303 15.96 -14.95 -0.28
N ASN A 304 16.11 -14.14 -1.33
CA ASN A 304 17.38 -13.49 -1.63
C ASN A 304 17.47 -12.03 -1.15
N LEU A 305 16.34 -11.35 -0.95
CA LEU A 305 16.32 -9.96 -0.52
C LEU A 305 15.85 -9.83 0.93
N TYR A 306 14.59 -10.21 1.24
CA TYR A 306 14.04 -9.94 2.57
C TYR A 306 14.66 -10.76 3.68
N ARG A 307 15.12 -11.99 3.39
CA ARG A 307 15.85 -12.86 4.31
C ARG A 307 17.37 -12.64 4.30
N HIS A 308 17.87 -11.69 3.53
CA HIS A 308 19.29 -11.37 3.54
C HIS A 308 19.72 -10.85 4.91
N SER A 309 20.90 -11.28 5.41
CA SER A 309 21.37 -10.99 6.76
C SER A 309 21.43 -9.50 7.10
N ARG A 310 21.75 -8.64 6.12
CA ARG A 310 21.76 -7.19 6.27
C ARG A 310 20.37 -6.64 6.53
N VAL A 311 19.38 -7.08 5.75
CA VAL A 311 17.95 -6.68 5.91
C VAL A 311 17.43 -7.21 7.26
N MET A 312 17.73 -8.44 7.62
CA MET A 312 17.33 -9.04 8.91
C MET A 312 17.89 -8.28 10.11
N ARG A 313 19.14 -7.83 10.06
CA ARG A 313 19.75 -7.01 11.13
C ARG A 313 19.03 -5.66 11.28
N MET A 314 18.68 -5.02 10.17
CA MET A 314 17.93 -3.75 10.19
C MET A 314 16.51 -3.95 10.73
N SER A 315 15.84 -5.01 10.31
CA SER A 315 14.50 -5.37 10.81
C SER A 315 14.52 -5.64 12.32
N MET A 316 15.57 -6.29 12.84
CA MET A 316 15.72 -6.51 14.28
C MET A 316 15.85 -5.21 15.06
N LYS A 317 16.68 -4.27 14.58
CA LYS A 317 16.82 -2.95 15.20
C LYS A 317 15.50 -2.17 15.19
N ALA A 318 14.79 -2.21 14.06
CA ALA A 318 13.50 -1.56 13.88
C ALA A 318 12.45 -2.09 14.87
N ARG A 319 12.38 -3.42 15.03
CA ARG A 319 11.49 -4.06 16.00
C ARG A 319 11.79 -3.62 17.43
N ASN A 320 13.06 -3.59 17.82
CA ASN A 320 13.45 -3.13 19.16
C ASN A 320 12.99 -1.69 19.41
N ILE A 321 13.22 -0.78 18.46
CA ILE A 321 12.77 0.61 18.57
C ILE A 321 11.24 0.68 18.77
N VAL A 322 10.46 -0.02 17.95
CA VAL A 322 8.98 0.02 18.04
C VAL A 322 8.50 -0.57 19.37
N ARG A 323 9.07 -1.70 19.82
CA ARG A 323 8.72 -2.33 21.11
C ARG A 323 9.04 -1.43 22.29
N GLU A 324 10.24 -0.87 22.34
CA GLU A 324 10.69 -0.02 23.44
C GLU A 324 9.86 1.26 23.52
N LEU A 325 9.54 1.89 22.39
CA LEU A 325 8.63 3.03 22.33
C LEU A 325 7.23 2.65 22.85
N PHE A 326 6.64 1.54 22.37
CA PHE A 326 5.33 1.11 22.81
C PHE A 326 5.27 0.86 24.32
N VAL A 327 6.26 0.15 24.87
CA VAL A 327 6.37 -0.17 26.31
C VAL A 327 6.55 1.11 27.13
N ALA A 328 7.40 2.04 26.69
CA ALA A 328 7.61 3.31 27.39
C ALA A 328 6.32 4.14 27.48
N PHE A 329 5.61 4.30 26.37
CA PHE A 329 4.34 5.04 26.33
C PHE A 329 3.21 4.36 27.09
N GLN A 330 3.21 3.03 27.16
CA GLN A 330 2.23 2.29 27.93
C GLN A 330 2.46 2.42 29.42
N ASN A 331 3.72 2.37 29.87
CA ASN A 331 4.08 2.50 31.27
C ASN A 331 3.95 3.93 31.79
N GLU A 332 4.23 4.94 30.95
CA GLU A 332 4.15 6.35 31.29
C GLU A 332 3.46 7.14 30.17
N PRO A 333 2.12 7.16 30.14
CA PRO A 333 1.37 7.90 29.12
C PRO A 333 1.64 9.41 29.04
N ARG A 334 2.26 10.00 30.09
CA ARG A 334 2.64 11.42 30.10
C ARG A 334 3.79 11.73 29.14
N LEU A 335 4.51 10.72 28.65
CA LEU A 335 5.50 10.87 27.59
C LEU A 335 4.85 11.19 26.22
N LEU A 336 3.58 10.85 26.03
CA LEU A 336 2.81 11.21 24.85
C LEU A 336 2.32 12.65 24.89
N THR A 337 2.11 13.24 23.72
CA THR A 337 1.40 14.51 23.60
C THR A 337 -0.05 14.37 24.05
N ILE A 338 -0.68 15.46 24.48
CA ILE A 338 -1.98 15.42 25.15
C ILE A 338 -3.08 14.80 24.26
N GLU A 339 -2.96 14.96 22.94
CA GLU A 339 -3.92 14.45 21.96
C GLU A 339 -3.98 12.90 21.94
N TYR A 340 -2.89 12.21 22.34
CA TYR A 340 -2.79 10.75 22.38
C TYR A 340 -2.98 10.14 23.77
N ARG A 341 -3.33 10.96 24.80
CA ARG A 341 -3.60 10.45 26.15
C ARG A 341 -5.06 10.02 26.26
N ARG A 342 -5.28 8.82 26.81
CA ARG A 342 -6.60 8.25 27.07
C ARG A 342 -6.64 7.73 28.51
N THR A 343 -7.83 7.69 29.10
CA THR A 343 -8.05 7.17 30.45
C THR A 343 -8.26 5.65 30.45
N GLU A 344 -8.93 5.15 29.43
CA GLU A 344 -9.22 3.71 29.32
C GLU A 344 -8.00 2.97 28.75
N PRO A 345 -7.52 1.89 29.40
CA PRO A 345 -6.27 1.20 28.99
C PRO A 345 -6.26 0.69 27.55
N LEU A 346 -7.41 0.18 27.05
CA LEU A 346 -7.50 -0.35 25.69
C LEU A 346 -7.48 0.77 24.63
N GLU A 347 -8.11 1.91 24.94
CA GLU A 347 -8.08 3.11 24.10
C GLU A 347 -6.68 3.73 24.11
N GLN A 348 -6.01 3.72 25.29
CA GLN A 348 -4.61 4.20 25.40
C GLN A 348 -3.67 3.36 24.52
N ALA A 349 -3.79 2.04 24.57
CA ALA A 349 -2.97 1.18 23.72
C ALA A 349 -3.21 1.43 22.22
N ARG A 350 -4.45 1.68 21.82
CA ARG A 350 -4.80 2.05 20.45
C ARG A 350 -4.21 3.41 20.07
N ALA A 351 -4.31 4.41 20.94
CA ALA A 351 -3.74 5.73 20.72
C ALA A 351 -2.19 5.69 20.62
N ILE A 352 -1.52 4.84 21.40
CA ILE A 352 -0.08 4.57 21.26
C ILE A 352 0.23 3.98 19.89
N ALA A 353 -0.57 3.00 19.45
CA ALA A 353 -0.39 2.40 18.14
C ALA A 353 -0.58 3.40 17.00
N ASP A 354 -1.61 4.26 17.09
CA ASP A 354 -1.87 5.35 16.14
C ASP A 354 -0.71 6.35 16.11
N TYR A 355 -0.15 6.73 17.27
CA TYR A 355 0.97 7.64 17.39
C TYR A 355 2.24 7.06 16.77
N ILE A 356 2.60 5.81 17.10
CA ILE A 356 3.78 5.12 16.53
C ILE A 356 3.61 4.92 15.03
N ALA A 357 2.42 4.49 14.57
CA ALA A 357 2.15 4.31 13.16
C ALA A 357 2.21 5.63 12.36
N GLY A 358 1.88 6.74 12.99
CA GLY A 358 2.01 8.10 12.43
C GLY A 358 3.44 8.61 12.31
N MET A 359 4.43 7.96 12.93
CA MET A 359 5.83 8.38 12.87
C MET A 359 6.45 8.08 11.49
N THR A 360 7.43 8.89 11.11
CA THR A 360 8.42 8.54 10.09
C THR A 360 9.55 7.72 10.72
N ASP A 361 10.34 7.03 9.91
CA ASP A 361 11.50 6.27 10.41
C ASP A 361 12.47 7.15 11.20
N ARG A 362 12.77 8.35 10.66
CA ARG A 362 13.65 9.32 11.32
C ARG A 362 13.08 9.83 12.64
N TYR A 363 11.76 10.06 12.67
CA TYR A 363 11.11 10.52 13.90
C TYR A 363 11.13 9.42 14.97
N ALA A 364 10.81 8.17 14.61
CA ALA A 364 10.85 7.04 15.54
C ALA A 364 12.25 6.82 16.13
N ILE A 365 13.31 6.90 15.31
CA ILE A 365 14.70 6.81 15.78
C ILE A 365 15.05 7.96 16.73
N ARG A 366 14.64 9.19 16.41
CA ARG A 366 14.90 10.37 17.25
C ARG A 366 14.18 10.25 18.59
N GLU A 367 12.89 9.91 18.55
CA GLU A 367 12.08 9.74 19.76
C GLU A 367 12.64 8.66 20.67
N HIS A 368 13.03 7.54 20.09
CA HIS A 368 13.69 6.46 20.83
C HIS A 368 14.99 6.92 21.49
N ARG A 369 15.84 7.66 20.77
CA ARG A 369 17.08 8.21 21.35
C ARG A 369 16.80 9.16 22.50
N GLN A 370 15.81 10.05 22.37
CA GLN A 370 15.44 10.99 23.44
C GLN A 370 14.98 10.30 24.72
N LEU A 371 14.32 9.15 24.60
CA LEU A 371 13.81 8.39 25.76
C LEU A 371 14.87 7.48 26.40
N PHE A 372 15.80 6.95 25.60
CA PHE A 372 16.68 5.87 26.06
C PHE A 372 18.18 6.16 26.03
N SER A 373 18.62 7.31 25.45
CA SER A 373 20.03 7.69 25.43
C SER A 373 20.26 8.91 26.33
N MET A 374 21.18 8.77 27.28
CA MET A 374 21.60 9.88 28.17
C MET A 374 22.43 10.95 27.44
N ASP A 375 22.97 10.61 26.25
CA ASP A 375 23.81 11.51 25.46
C ASP A 375 23.03 12.29 24.39
N ALA A 376 21.70 12.17 24.39
CA ALA A 376 20.82 12.87 23.45
C ALA A 376 20.44 14.26 23.99
N GLY A 377 21.40 15.18 23.92
CA GLY A 377 21.26 16.61 24.21
C GLY A 377 21.38 17.45 22.95
#